data_f481ea14c48b3f85828f63ff0141194e
#
_entry.id   f481ea14c48b3f85828f63ff0141194e
#
_cell.length_a   1.000
_cell.length_b   1.000
_cell.length_c   1.000
_cell.angle_alpha   90.00
_cell.angle_beta   90.00
_cell.angle_gamma   90.00
#
_symmetry.space_group_name_H-M   'P 1'
#
loop_
_entity.id
_entity.type
_entity.pdbx_description
1 polymer ?
#
loop_
_entity_poly.entity_id
_entity_poly.type
_entity_poly.pdbx_seq_one_letter_code
_entity_poly.pdbx_strand_id
1 'polypeptide(L)'
;YDKKVDTTLGSGTFVTLVNGKTGELTLEANRSATDEGQFGAITVTISTSNYQDITLTIHVSAKNRITPTGTPTLSKNAITYGNALNTIALSGKLHDNVNNVDVDGTFEWVDGTHIPVVGNGTYAAEWIFEPTDTEKYLTVSGRSNITVEKAQQYGKVSMAGYTYGQAPSTPTLTDRTGDANAQVTYSYA
;
A
#
# COMPACT_ATOMS: atom_id res chain seq x y z
N TYR A 1 40.53 -3.69 -26.09
CA TYR A 1 39.55 -3.05 -25.19
C TYR A 1 39.87 -3.46 -23.75
N ASP A 2 40.74 -2.72 -23.11
CA ASP A 2 41.12 -3.01 -21.74
C ASP A 2 40.26 -2.15 -20.80
N LYS A 3 39.36 -2.80 -20.05
CA LYS A 3 38.48 -2.18 -19.10
C LYS A 3 39.09 -2.33 -17.70
N LYS A 4 39.79 -1.32 -17.25
CA LYS A 4 40.30 -1.30 -15.89
C LYS A 4 39.31 -0.57 -15.00
N VAL A 5 38.70 -1.28 -14.06
CA VAL A 5 37.85 -0.70 -13.01
C VAL A 5 38.70 -0.61 -11.75
N ASP A 6 39.06 0.59 -11.33
CA ASP A 6 39.76 0.83 -10.07
C ASP A 6 38.71 1.30 -9.03
N THR A 7 38.51 0.51 -8.00
CA THR A 7 37.63 0.83 -6.87
C THR A 7 38.47 1.31 -5.70
N THR A 8 38.94 2.54 -5.76
CA THR A 8 39.53 3.20 -4.58
C THR A 8 38.39 3.62 -3.64
N LEU A 9 37.94 2.66 -2.87
CA LEU A 9 37.02 2.91 -1.78
C LEU A 9 37.83 3.27 -0.54
N GLY A 10 37.49 4.36 0.16
CA GLY A 10 38.14 4.75 1.40
C GLY A 10 38.23 3.59 2.42
N SER A 11 38.86 3.76 3.56
CA SER A 11 39.23 2.72 4.50
C SER A 11 38.03 1.79 4.89
N GLY A 12 37.91 0.65 4.21
CA GLY A 12 36.85 -0.34 4.33
C GLY A 12 36.12 -0.53 3.01
N THR A 13 36.02 -1.76 2.53
CA THR A 13 35.29 -2.10 1.30
C THR A 13 33.81 -2.08 1.57
N PHE A 14 33.11 -0.99 1.25
CA PHE A 14 31.67 -0.86 1.47
C PHE A 14 30.83 -1.33 0.29
N VAL A 15 31.47 -1.44 -0.87
CA VAL A 15 30.84 -1.87 -2.12
C VAL A 15 31.79 -2.82 -2.83
N THR A 16 31.28 -3.96 -3.25
CA THR A 16 32.04 -4.96 -4.01
C THR A 16 31.54 -5.01 -5.45
N LEU A 17 32.48 -5.02 -6.40
CA LEU A 17 32.17 -5.25 -7.80
C LEU A 17 31.90 -6.74 -8.03
N VAL A 18 30.65 -7.08 -8.39
CA VAL A 18 30.23 -8.49 -8.53
C VAL A 18 30.43 -9.02 -9.96
N ASN A 19 30.36 -8.16 -10.99
CA ASN A 19 30.59 -8.61 -12.37
C ASN A 19 31.20 -7.51 -13.25
N GLY A 20 32.45 -7.68 -13.64
CA GLY A 20 33.20 -6.70 -14.46
C GLY A 20 33.38 -7.07 -15.93
N LYS A 21 32.86 -8.22 -16.40
CA LYS A 21 33.23 -8.77 -17.72
C LYS A 21 32.31 -8.37 -18.89
N THR A 22 31.09 -7.89 -18.64
CA THR A 22 30.08 -7.69 -19.70
C THR A 22 29.59 -6.26 -19.87
N GLY A 23 30.20 -5.28 -19.21
CA GLY A 23 29.71 -3.90 -19.24
C GLY A 23 28.62 -3.60 -18.20
N GLU A 24 28.10 -4.59 -17.53
CA GLU A 24 27.26 -4.44 -16.35
C GLU A 24 28.12 -4.23 -15.11
N LEU A 25 27.73 -3.25 -14.31
CA LEU A 25 28.32 -2.97 -13.01
C LEU A 25 27.31 -3.28 -11.94
N THR A 26 27.47 -4.40 -11.25
CA THR A 26 26.64 -4.73 -10.08
C THR A 26 27.43 -4.42 -8.82
N LEU A 27 26.84 -3.64 -7.94
CA LEU A 27 27.43 -3.24 -6.67
C LEU A 27 26.64 -3.89 -5.53
N GLU A 28 27.38 -4.47 -4.58
CA GLU A 28 26.81 -4.99 -3.34
C GLU A 28 27.27 -4.12 -2.18
N ALA A 29 26.31 -3.58 -1.40
CA ALA A 29 26.60 -2.77 -0.23
C ALA A 29 26.93 -3.65 0.98
N ASN A 30 28.15 -3.54 1.50
CA ASN A 30 28.64 -4.33 2.64
C ASN A 30 28.55 -3.55 3.97
N ARG A 31 27.62 -2.57 4.06
CA ARG A 31 27.45 -1.74 5.26
C ARG A 31 26.12 -1.95 5.94
N SER A 32 26.11 -1.61 7.24
CA SER A 32 24.88 -1.55 8.03
C SER A 32 23.96 -0.46 7.48
N ALA A 33 22.64 -0.68 7.57
CA ALA A 33 21.61 0.26 7.16
C ALA A 33 21.64 1.62 7.92
N THR A 34 22.50 1.75 8.94
CA THR A 34 22.67 2.97 9.73
C THR A 34 23.78 3.90 9.26
N ASP A 35 24.57 3.45 8.26
CA ASP A 35 25.72 4.23 7.79
C ASP A 35 25.30 5.19 6.67
N GLU A 36 25.61 6.48 6.85
CA GLU A 36 25.34 7.55 5.89
C GLU A 36 26.61 8.14 5.31
N GLY A 37 26.50 8.75 4.14
CA GLY A 37 27.54 9.56 3.53
C GLY A 37 28.08 9.01 2.23
N GLN A 38 29.20 9.57 1.79
CA GLN A 38 29.91 9.14 0.59
C GLN A 38 30.76 7.91 0.91
N PHE A 39 30.47 6.80 0.24
CA PHE A 39 31.18 5.54 0.45
C PHE A 39 32.41 5.38 -0.44
N GLY A 40 32.54 6.19 -1.49
CA GLY A 40 33.67 6.16 -2.39
C GLY A 40 33.29 6.55 -3.80
N ALA A 41 34.24 6.34 -4.69
CA ALA A 41 34.07 6.59 -6.11
C ALA A 41 34.54 5.37 -6.90
N ILE A 42 33.84 5.06 -7.99
CA ILE A 42 34.24 4.06 -8.96
C ILE A 42 34.80 4.78 -10.14
N THR A 43 36.05 4.49 -10.47
CA THR A 43 36.74 5.07 -11.64
C THR A 43 36.78 4.02 -12.75
N VAL A 44 36.20 4.36 -13.89
CA VAL A 44 36.26 3.53 -15.11
C VAL A 44 37.16 4.20 -16.12
N THR A 45 38.27 3.57 -16.42
CA THR A 45 39.20 4.03 -17.48
C THR A 45 38.97 3.21 -18.75
N ILE A 46 38.72 3.89 -19.85
CA ILE A 46 38.57 3.29 -21.19
C ILE A 46 39.80 3.65 -21.99
N SER A 47 40.64 2.67 -22.27
CA SER A 47 41.89 2.86 -23.04
C SER A 47 41.79 2.10 -24.36
N THR A 48 42.27 2.76 -25.43
CA THR A 48 42.37 2.16 -26.76
C THR A 48 43.67 2.57 -27.41
N SER A 49 44.18 1.81 -28.39
CA SER A 49 45.42 2.10 -29.09
C SER A 49 45.36 3.32 -30.00
N ASN A 50 44.17 3.80 -30.38
CA ASN A 50 44.01 4.84 -31.40
C ASN A 50 43.35 6.13 -30.91
N TYR A 51 42.87 6.16 -29.66
CA TYR A 51 42.20 7.31 -29.06
C TYR A 51 42.75 7.60 -27.68
N GLN A 52 42.58 8.83 -27.21
CA GLN A 52 42.95 9.20 -25.85
C GLN A 52 42.12 8.46 -24.82
N ASP A 53 42.72 8.14 -23.71
CA ASP A 53 42.03 7.49 -22.58
C ASP A 53 40.94 8.40 -21.99
N ILE A 54 39.81 7.79 -21.67
CA ILE A 54 38.70 8.47 -21.00
C ILE A 54 38.57 7.89 -19.59
N THR A 55 38.49 8.76 -18.59
CA THR A 55 38.23 8.41 -17.20
C THR A 55 36.85 8.91 -16.79
N LEU A 56 35.99 8.03 -16.36
CA LEU A 56 34.68 8.31 -15.83
C LEU A 56 34.66 8.00 -14.34
N THR A 57 34.11 8.90 -13.52
CA THR A 57 34.00 8.71 -12.07
C THR A 57 32.53 8.68 -11.65
N ILE A 58 32.12 7.61 -10.92
CA ILE A 58 30.80 7.44 -10.34
C ILE A 58 30.97 7.55 -8.83
N HIS A 59 30.38 8.58 -8.23
CA HIS A 59 30.34 8.72 -6.77
C HIS A 59 29.22 7.84 -6.19
N VAL A 60 29.57 7.02 -5.21
CA VAL A 60 28.63 6.14 -4.50
C VAL A 60 28.37 6.74 -3.13
N SER A 61 27.11 7.05 -2.86
CA SER A 61 26.66 7.54 -1.55
C SER A 61 25.42 6.78 -1.10
N ALA A 62 25.22 6.67 0.20
CA ALA A 62 23.99 6.21 0.79
C ALA A 62 23.47 7.22 1.80
N LYS A 63 22.14 7.28 1.90
CA LYS A 63 21.44 8.03 2.92
C LYS A 63 20.62 7.05 3.74
N ASN A 64 20.67 7.23 5.06
CA ASN A 64 19.77 6.51 5.96
C ASN A 64 18.42 7.22 5.95
N ARG A 65 17.37 6.52 5.52
CA ARG A 65 16.01 7.06 5.56
C ARG A 65 15.31 6.67 6.84
N ILE A 66 14.59 7.60 7.41
CA ILE A 66 13.83 7.40 8.65
C ILE A 66 12.48 6.78 8.31
N THR A 67 12.07 5.79 9.10
CA THR A 67 10.71 5.24 9.03
C THR A 67 9.80 6.06 9.95
N PRO A 68 8.89 6.87 9.41
CA PRO A 68 7.95 7.62 10.24
C PRO A 68 6.91 6.69 10.86
N THR A 69 6.32 7.10 11.96
CA THR A 69 5.35 6.31 12.74
C THR A 69 4.01 7.03 12.87
N GLY A 70 2.94 6.26 13.08
CA GLY A 70 1.59 6.79 13.25
C GLY A 70 0.56 6.03 12.42
N THR A 71 -0.66 6.56 12.38
CA THR A 71 -1.78 5.99 11.63
C THR A 71 -2.60 7.12 11.01
N PRO A 72 -3.30 6.86 9.88
CA PRO A 72 -4.18 7.86 9.29
C PRO A 72 -5.39 8.16 10.17
N THR A 73 -5.90 9.37 10.05
CA THR A 73 -7.23 9.73 10.51
C THR A 73 -8.24 9.38 9.42
N LEU A 74 -9.27 8.62 9.80
CA LEU A 74 -10.35 8.20 8.91
C LEU A 74 -11.50 9.22 8.96
N SER A 75 -12.07 9.59 7.81
CA SER A 75 -13.28 10.44 7.77
C SER A 75 -14.50 9.79 8.41
N LYS A 76 -14.55 8.46 8.43
CA LYS A 76 -15.53 7.61 9.12
C LYS A 76 -14.92 6.23 9.36
N ASN A 77 -15.36 5.55 10.41
CA ASN A 77 -14.88 4.21 10.79
C ASN A 77 -15.84 3.07 10.40
N ALA A 78 -16.93 3.39 9.71
CA ALA A 78 -17.93 2.43 9.25
C ALA A 78 -18.38 2.73 7.83
N ILE A 79 -18.73 1.66 7.09
CA ILE A 79 -19.37 1.73 5.78
C ILE A 79 -20.49 0.69 5.70
N THR A 80 -21.49 0.99 4.86
CA THR A 80 -22.55 0.03 4.53
C THR A 80 -22.08 -0.91 3.42
N TYR A 81 -22.38 -2.19 3.53
CA TYR A 81 -22.11 -3.20 2.48
C TYR A 81 -22.56 -2.71 1.10
N GLY A 82 -21.70 -2.90 0.10
CA GLY A 82 -21.87 -2.39 -1.25
C GLY A 82 -21.08 -1.12 -1.55
N ASN A 83 -20.57 -0.44 -0.51
CA ASN A 83 -19.67 0.71 -0.70
C ASN A 83 -18.20 0.26 -0.71
N ALA A 84 -17.41 0.88 -1.56
CA ALA A 84 -15.97 0.65 -1.63
C ALA A 84 -15.21 1.45 -0.55
N LEU A 85 -13.98 1.01 -0.22
CA LEU A 85 -13.12 1.63 0.79
C LEU A 85 -12.80 3.10 0.48
N ASN A 86 -12.68 3.49 -0.80
CA ASN A 86 -12.43 4.87 -1.21
C ASN A 86 -13.51 5.88 -0.79
N THR A 87 -14.67 5.41 -0.30
CA THR A 87 -15.69 6.27 0.34
C THR A 87 -15.27 6.75 1.74
N ILE A 88 -14.19 6.21 2.28
CA ILE A 88 -13.54 6.66 3.51
C ILE A 88 -12.26 7.39 3.11
N ALA A 89 -12.24 8.70 3.32
CA ALA A 89 -11.02 9.48 3.10
C ALA A 89 -10.02 9.24 4.24
N LEU A 90 -8.75 9.14 3.87
CA LEU A 90 -7.62 9.09 4.78
C LEU A 90 -6.97 10.47 4.85
N SER A 91 -6.53 10.86 6.05
CA SER A 91 -5.86 12.14 6.28
C SER A 91 -4.90 12.06 7.47
N GLY A 92 -4.16 13.13 7.70
CA GLY A 92 -3.22 13.25 8.82
C GLY A 92 -1.76 13.25 8.35
N LYS A 93 -0.86 13.10 9.32
CA LYS A 93 0.59 13.05 9.12
C LYS A 93 1.16 11.91 9.95
N LEU A 94 2.30 11.39 9.53
CA LEU A 94 3.10 10.52 10.37
C LEU A 94 4.11 11.36 11.16
N HIS A 95 4.78 10.75 12.13
CA HIS A 95 5.72 11.43 13.02
C HIS A 95 7.12 10.82 12.91
N ASP A 96 8.12 11.69 12.78
CA ASP A 96 9.54 11.33 12.87
C ASP A 96 9.97 11.43 14.35
N ASN A 97 10.11 10.29 15.00
CA ASN A 97 10.50 10.23 16.40
C ASN A 97 11.97 10.58 16.65
N VAL A 98 12.81 10.60 15.62
CA VAL A 98 14.23 10.93 15.74
C VAL A 98 14.42 12.44 15.84
N ASN A 99 13.72 13.17 14.96
CA ASN A 99 13.82 14.65 14.89
C ASN A 99 12.66 15.37 15.58
N ASN A 100 11.68 14.63 16.09
CA ASN A 100 10.48 15.16 16.77
C ASN A 100 9.71 16.15 15.87
N VAL A 101 9.43 15.75 14.64
CA VAL A 101 8.68 16.56 13.65
C VAL A 101 7.63 15.74 12.93
N ASP A 102 6.57 16.41 12.47
CA ASP A 102 5.59 15.80 11.61
C ASP A 102 6.14 15.59 10.20
N VAL A 103 5.73 14.48 9.59
CA VAL A 103 6.14 14.10 8.23
C VAL A 103 4.96 14.33 7.30
N ASP A 104 5.13 15.21 6.34
CA ASP A 104 4.17 15.48 5.29
C ASP A 104 4.15 14.33 4.25
N GLY A 105 2.97 14.01 3.75
CA GLY A 105 2.78 12.96 2.76
C GLY A 105 1.31 12.69 2.49
N THR A 106 1.04 11.65 1.73
CA THR A 106 -0.31 11.22 1.34
C THR A 106 -0.61 9.81 1.83
N PHE A 107 -1.82 9.62 2.35
CA PHE A 107 -2.34 8.29 2.67
C PHE A 107 -3.27 7.81 1.56
N GLU A 108 -3.10 6.57 1.15
CA GLU A 108 -3.97 5.91 0.18
C GLU A 108 -4.34 4.50 0.66
N TRP A 109 -5.55 4.03 0.29
CA TRP A 109 -5.88 2.62 0.45
C TRP A 109 -5.12 1.79 -0.58
N VAL A 110 -4.55 0.66 -0.17
CA VAL A 110 -3.86 -0.27 -1.09
C VAL A 110 -4.82 -0.76 -2.17
N ASP A 111 -6.07 -1.04 -1.81
CA ASP A 111 -7.17 -1.29 -2.75
C ASP A 111 -8.41 -0.47 -2.33
N GLY A 112 -8.46 0.77 -2.78
CA GLY A 112 -9.59 1.67 -2.51
C GLY A 112 -10.90 1.24 -3.18
N THR A 113 -10.85 0.38 -4.20
CA THR A 113 -12.04 -0.12 -4.91
C THR A 113 -12.67 -1.36 -4.26
N HIS A 114 -11.97 -1.97 -3.32
CA HIS A 114 -12.46 -3.15 -2.61
C HIS A 114 -13.78 -2.85 -1.85
N ILE A 115 -14.73 -3.76 -2.00
CA ILE A 115 -16.03 -3.74 -1.28
C ILE A 115 -15.99 -4.84 -0.21
N PRO A 116 -15.73 -4.48 1.06
CA PRO A 116 -15.62 -5.49 2.11
C PRO A 116 -16.97 -6.07 2.46
N VAL A 117 -16.97 -7.36 2.88
CA VAL A 117 -18.18 -8.07 3.30
C VAL A 117 -18.46 -7.88 4.79
N VAL A 118 -19.72 -7.98 5.17
CA VAL A 118 -20.13 -7.98 6.58
C VAL A 118 -19.60 -9.25 7.26
N GLY A 119 -18.85 -9.07 8.35
CA GLY A 119 -18.24 -10.15 9.13
C GLY A 119 -18.56 -10.05 10.63
N ASN A 120 -18.02 -10.98 11.41
CA ASN A 120 -18.15 -10.99 12.87
C ASN A 120 -17.08 -10.11 13.54
N GLY A 121 -16.92 -8.88 13.09
CA GLY A 121 -15.92 -7.95 13.60
C GLY A 121 -15.63 -6.85 12.60
N THR A 122 -14.46 -6.26 12.73
CA THR A 122 -14.01 -5.21 11.81
C THR A 122 -13.21 -5.79 10.65
N TYR A 123 -13.29 -5.16 9.51
CA TYR A 123 -12.44 -5.41 8.35
C TYR A 123 -11.13 -4.64 8.51
N ALA A 124 -10.00 -5.32 8.43
CA ALA A 124 -8.67 -4.71 8.50
C ALA A 124 -8.24 -4.23 7.11
N ALA A 125 -8.52 -2.97 6.79
CA ALA A 125 -8.19 -2.35 5.50
C ALA A 125 -6.74 -1.89 5.48
N GLU A 126 -6.01 -2.24 4.42
CA GLU A 126 -4.61 -1.88 4.25
C GLU A 126 -4.48 -0.50 3.61
N TRP A 127 -3.55 0.29 4.15
CA TRP A 127 -3.20 1.61 3.65
C TRP A 127 -1.70 1.75 3.47
N ILE A 128 -1.30 2.69 2.63
CA ILE A 128 0.08 3.10 2.40
C ILE A 128 0.19 4.60 2.63
N PHE A 129 1.32 5.02 3.19
CA PHE A 129 1.70 6.42 3.33
C PHE A 129 2.93 6.69 2.47
N GLU A 130 2.82 7.62 1.55
CA GLU A 130 3.92 8.10 0.74
C GLU A 130 4.38 9.47 1.25
N PRO A 131 5.59 9.56 1.84
CA PRO A 131 6.11 10.83 2.31
C PRO A 131 6.46 11.75 1.14
N THR A 132 6.26 13.05 1.30
CA THR A 132 6.63 14.07 0.31
C THR A 132 8.15 14.10 0.08
N ASP A 133 8.93 13.94 1.15
CA ASP A 133 10.39 13.85 1.10
C ASP A 133 10.84 12.37 1.13
N THR A 134 10.87 11.76 -0.05
CA THR A 134 11.30 10.36 -0.22
C THR A 134 12.81 10.17 -0.08
N GLU A 135 13.60 11.25 -0.07
CA GLU A 135 15.03 11.20 0.19
C GLU A 135 15.34 10.99 1.66
N LYS A 136 14.48 11.52 2.54
CA LYS A 136 14.64 11.46 3.99
C LYS A 136 13.82 10.37 4.64
N TYR A 137 12.63 10.06 4.11
CA TYR A 137 11.68 9.15 4.73
C TYR A 137 11.36 7.94 3.87
N LEU A 138 11.10 6.82 4.53
CA LEU A 138 10.59 5.61 3.90
C LEU A 138 9.06 5.65 3.81
N THR A 139 8.52 5.05 2.75
CA THR A 139 7.10 4.70 2.64
C THR A 139 6.69 3.75 3.77
N VAL A 140 5.53 3.96 4.34
CA VAL A 140 4.98 3.16 5.44
C VAL A 140 3.65 2.55 5.03
N SER A 141 3.43 1.30 5.38
CA SER A 141 2.14 0.63 5.22
C SER A 141 1.58 0.20 6.58
N GLY A 142 0.26 0.11 6.66
CA GLY A 142 -0.41 -0.32 7.88
C GLY A 142 -1.84 -0.74 7.61
N ARG A 143 -2.59 -0.94 8.70
CA ARG A 143 -4.00 -1.36 8.64
C ARG A 143 -4.86 -0.50 9.54
N SER A 144 -6.08 -0.24 9.08
CA SER A 144 -7.13 0.40 9.88
C SER A 144 -8.36 -0.50 9.92
N ASN A 145 -8.99 -0.56 11.09
CA ASN A 145 -10.17 -1.38 11.30
C ASN A 145 -11.43 -0.61 10.91
N ILE A 146 -12.22 -1.19 9.99
CA ILE A 146 -13.46 -0.61 9.45
C ILE A 146 -14.62 -1.53 9.82
N THR A 147 -15.70 -0.96 10.39
CA THR A 147 -16.95 -1.68 10.60
C THR A 147 -17.73 -1.74 9.28
N VAL A 148 -18.20 -2.94 8.89
CA VAL A 148 -19.05 -3.10 7.70
C VAL A 148 -20.46 -3.40 8.17
N GLU A 149 -21.36 -2.45 7.95
CA GLU A 149 -22.77 -2.54 8.31
C GLU A 149 -23.57 -3.22 7.20
N LYS A 150 -24.65 -3.92 7.59
CA LYS A 150 -25.56 -4.54 6.61
C LYS A 150 -26.27 -3.46 5.79
N ALA A 151 -26.35 -3.69 4.48
CA ALA A 151 -27.19 -2.87 3.61
C ALA A 151 -28.68 -3.12 3.88
N GLN A 152 -29.49 -2.08 3.71
CA GLN A 152 -30.95 -2.19 3.86
C GLN A 152 -31.53 -3.00 2.69
N GLN A 153 -32.42 -3.93 3.01
CA GLN A 153 -33.22 -4.64 2.02
C GLN A 153 -34.69 -4.17 2.08
N TYR A 154 -35.32 -4.14 0.94
CA TYR A 154 -36.73 -3.77 0.79
C TYR A 154 -37.47 -4.84 0.00
N GLY A 155 -38.81 -4.93 0.19
CA GLY A 155 -39.69 -5.78 -0.58
C GLY A 155 -41.13 -5.46 -0.26
N LYS A 156 -42.03 -5.87 -1.13
CA LYS A 156 -43.48 -5.79 -0.91
C LYS A 156 -44.07 -7.21 -0.83
N VAL A 157 -44.92 -7.43 0.14
CA VAL A 157 -45.65 -8.68 0.28
C VAL A 157 -47.11 -8.45 -0.12
N SER A 158 -47.64 -9.31 -0.96
CA SER A 158 -49.02 -9.34 -1.33
C SER A 158 -49.60 -10.76 -1.18
N MET A 159 -50.88 -10.86 -0.89
CA MET A 159 -51.60 -12.10 -0.82
C MET A 159 -53.00 -11.90 -1.42
N ALA A 160 -53.45 -12.83 -2.21
CA ALA A 160 -54.84 -12.77 -2.72
C ALA A 160 -55.83 -12.95 -1.59
N GLY A 161 -56.97 -12.26 -1.68
CA GLY A 161 -58.10 -12.49 -0.77
C GLY A 161 -58.61 -13.93 -0.87
N TYR A 162 -59.14 -14.45 0.23
CA TYR A 162 -59.72 -15.77 0.26
C TYR A 162 -61.10 -15.75 0.92
N THR A 163 -61.94 -16.73 0.58
CA THR A 163 -63.29 -16.89 1.15
C THR A 163 -63.23 -17.77 2.39
N TYR A 164 -64.08 -17.49 3.37
CA TYR A 164 -64.17 -18.31 4.59
C TYR A 164 -64.34 -19.78 4.23
N GLY A 165 -63.58 -20.67 4.88
CA GLY A 165 -63.54 -22.10 4.62
C GLY A 165 -62.60 -22.55 3.49
N GLN A 166 -61.97 -21.62 2.80
CA GLN A 166 -60.87 -21.90 1.82
C GLN A 166 -59.51 -21.74 2.48
N ALA A 167 -58.54 -22.48 2.01
CA ALA A 167 -57.14 -22.24 2.42
C ALA A 167 -56.64 -20.90 1.85
N PRO A 168 -55.88 -20.07 2.65
CA PRO A 168 -55.28 -18.85 2.16
C PRO A 168 -54.26 -19.15 1.03
N SER A 169 -54.17 -18.25 0.06
CA SER A 169 -53.10 -18.34 -0.95
C SER A 169 -51.74 -18.09 -0.32
N THR A 170 -50.69 -18.63 -0.93
CA THR A 170 -49.31 -18.35 -0.51
C THR A 170 -48.99 -16.87 -0.73
N PRO A 171 -48.39 -16.15 0.25
CA PRO A 171 -47.94 -14.80 0.07
C PRO A 171 -46.86 -14.70 -1.03
N THR A 172 -46.90 -13.63 -1.80
CA THR A 172 -45.95 -13.36 -2.86
C THR A 172 -45.11 -12.15 -2.47
N LEU A 173 -43.77 -12.29 -2.54
CA LEU A 173 -42.81 -11.19 -2.34
C LEU A 173 -42.46 -10.58 -3.70
N THR A 174 -42.68 -9.27 -3.86
CA THR A 174 -42.36 -8.50 -5.08
C THR A 174 -41.49 -7.31 -4.75
N ASP A 175 -40.93 -6.65 -5.80
CA ASP A 175 -40.10 -5.45 -5.68
C ASP A 175 -38.96 -5.61 -4.66
N ARG A 176 -38.36 -6.79 -4.61
CA ARG A 176 -37.33 -7.13 -3.65
C ARG A 176 -36.01 -6.52 -4.10
N THR A 177 -35.32 -5.81 -3.19
CA THR A 177 -33.92 -5.36 -3.35
C THR A 177 -33.02 -6.14 -2.40
N GLY A 178 -31.73 -6.17 -2.68
CA GLY A 178 -30.73 -6.86 -1.85
C GLY A 178 -30.36 -8.24 -2.36
N ASP A 179 -30.07 -9.19 -1.45
CA ASP A 179 -29.64 -10.53 -1.84
C ASP A 179 -30.80 -11.35 -2.38
N ALA A 180 -30.73 -11.70 -3.67
CA ALA A 180 -31.74 -12.54 -4.33
C ALA A 180 -31.88 -13.94 -3.71
N ASN A 181 -30.84 -14.46 -3.06
CA ASN A 181 -30.79 -15.78 -2.46
C ASN A 181 -31.17 -15.77 -0.97
N ALA A 182 -31.46 -14.61 -0.38
CA ALA A 182 -31.85 -14.55 1.02
C ALA A 182 -33.13 -15.36 1.27
N GLN A 183 -33.11 -16.16 2.33
CA GLN A 183 -34.23 -16.98 2.74
C GLN A 183 -35.40 -16.10 3.24
N VAL A 184 -36.59 -16.35 2.76
CA VAL A 184 -37.81 -15.63 3.14
C VAL A 184 -38.65 -16.52 4.05
N THR A 185 -39.01 -16.02 5.23
CA THR A 185 -39.92 -16.70 6.17
C THR A 185 -41.16 -15.85 6.39
N TYR A 186 -42.31 -16.48 6.46
CA TYR A 186 -43.58 -15.82 6.76
C TYR A 186 -44.04 -16.26 8.14
N SER A 187 -44.51 -15.31 8.95
CA SER A 187 -45.14 -15.59 10.24
C SER A 187 -46.47 -14.85 10.34
N TYR A 188 -47.44 -15.44 11.01
CA TYR A 188 -48.70 -14.80 11.36
C TYR A 188 -48.60 -14.28 12.79
N ALA A 189 -49.12 -13.07 13.02
CA ALA A 189 -49.29 -12.49 14.35
C ALA A 189 -50.66 -12.80 14.92
#